data_fa9bc721691dbaf1b68677f8f95b37ee
#
_entry.id   fa9bc721691dbaf1b68677f8f95b37ee
#
_cell.length_a   1.000
_cell.length_b   1.000
_cell.length_c   1.000
_cell.angle_alpha   90.00
_cell.angle_beta   90.00
_cell.angle_gamma   90.00
#
_symmetry.space_group_name_H-M   'P 1'
#
loop_
_entity.id
_entity.type
_entity.pdbx_description
1 polymer ?
#
loop_
_entity_poly.entity_id
_entity_poly.type
_entity_poly.pdbx_seq_one_letter_code
_entity_poly.pdbx_strand_id
1 'polypeptide(L)'
;MVRRLVAGFGGLVLLLSTALGFLVVAMRSKSPRMLGVVRRFNRGFTNKIQMRTAGTPGAWASVIRHRGRRTGTIYETPVVPFESGAGYLIALPYGTNADWVKNVLAAGSAELVCDGRAIAIDSPEVVSADAITELLPKREQRTQRMFGVDQCLRVRRAMETASV
;
A
#
# COMPACT_ATOMS: atom_id res chain seq x y z
N MET A 1 -26.46 3.19 34.13
CA MET A 1 -25.93 2.39 32.99
C MET A 1 -25.59 3.28 31.80
N VAL A 2 -26.44 4.19 31.34
CA VAL A 2 -26.23 5.08 30.18
C VAL A 2 -24.96 5.97 30.31
N ARG A 3 -24.68 6.58 31.48
CA ARG A 3 -23.48 7.44 31.68
C ARG A 3 -22.14 6.70 31.47
N ARG A 4 -22.06 5.42 31.82
CA ARG A 4 -20.83 4.61 31.60
C ARG A 4 -20.65 4.25 30.11
N LEU A 5 -21.72 4.03 29.34
CA LEU A 5 -21.69 3.79 27.91
C LEU A 5 -21.27 5.07 27.15
N VAL A 6 -21.77 6.23 27.51
CA VAL A 6 -21.40 7.53 26.91
C VAL A 6 -19.92 7.86 27.17
N ALA A 7 -19.46 7.65 28.42
CA ALA A 7 -18.06 7.87 28.79
C ALA A 7 -17.11 6.90 28.02
N GLY A 8 -17.49 5.64 27.84
CA GLY A 8 -16.73 4.66 27.06
C GLY A 8 -16.68 5.01 25.56
N PHE A 9 -17.79 5.47 25.00
CA PHE A 9 -17.85 5.89 23.60
C PHE A 9 -17.00 7.15 23.36
N GLY A 10 -17.07 8.16 24.22
CA GLY A 10 -16.23 9.37 24.14
C GLY A 10 -14.74 9.06 24.26
N GLY A 11 -14.35 8.15 25.15
CA GLY A 11 -12.96 7.69 25.28
C GLY A 11 -12.46 6.97 24.04
N LEU A 12 -13.28 6.10 23.43
CA LEU A 12 -12.92 5.40 22.19
C LEU A 12 -12.74 6.37 21.01
N VAL A 13 -13.66 7.33 20.85
CA VAL A 13 -13.57 8.36 19.79
C VAL A 13 -12.30 9.18 19.96
N LEU A 14 -11.97 9.60 21.18
CA LEU A 14 -10.76 10.37 21.47
C LEU A 14 -9.50 9.55 21.13
N LEU A 15 -9.44 8.29 21.53
CA LEU A 15 -8.31 7.40 21.22
C LEU A 15 -8.14 7.21 19.70
N LEU A 16 -9.21 6.96 18.96
CA LEU A 16 -9.17 6.80 17.51
C LEU A 16 -8.74 8.08 16.81
N SER A 17 -9.24 9.25 17.27
CA SER A 17 -8.84 10.55 16.70
C SER A 17 -7.37 10.86 16.96
N THR A 18 -6.87 10.56 18.16
CA THR A 18 -5.45 10.74 18.51
C THR A 18 -4.55 9.81 17.70
N ALA A 19 -4.94 8.55 17.54
CA ALA A 19 -4.21 7.59 16.74
C ALA A 19 -4.16 7.99 15.25
N LEU A 20 -5.28 8.48 14.70
CA LEU A 20 -5.33 8.99 13.33
C LEU A 20 -4.46 10.25 13.17
N GLY A 21 -4.53 11.19 14.13
CA GLY A 21 -3.68 12.39 14.13
C GLY A 21 -2.20 12.04 14.16
N PHE A 22 -1.80 11.12 15.04
CA PHE A 22 -0.43 10.61 15.08
C PHE A 22 0.00 9.98 13.74
N LEU A 23 -0.86 9.16 13.15
CA LEU A 23 -0.59 8.53 11.86
C LEU A 23 -0.37 9.57 10.76
N VAL A 24 -1.26 10.56 10.66
CA VAL A 24 -1.14 11.65 9.67
C VAL A 24 0.17 12.43 9.87
N VAL A 25 0.50 12.80 11.11
CA VAL A 25 1.75 13.52 11.42
C VAL A 25 2.96 12.65 11.08
N ALA A 26 2.95 11.36 11.44
CA ALA A 26 4.04 10.43 11.15
C ALA A 26 4.29 10.29 9.65
N MET A 27 3.23 10.24 8.85
CA MET A 27 3.34 10.11 7.39
C MET A 27 3.78 11.41 6.73
N ARG A 28 3.25 12.56 7.15
CA ARG A 28 3.64 13.88 6.61
C ARG A 28 5.04 14.31 6.99
N SER A 29 5.48 14.03 8.22
CA SER A 29 6.83 14.39 8.68
C SER A 29 7.94 13.62 7.96
N LYS A 30 7.60 12.50 7.30
CA LYS A 30 8.54 11.57 6.63
C LYS A 30 9.71 11.15 7.53
N SER A 31 9.57 11.30 8.85
CA SER A 31 10.57 10.90 9.82
C SER A 31 10.83 9.39 9.74
N PRO A 32 12.10 8.95 9.48
CA PRO A 32 12.41 7.53 9.37
C PRO A 32 12.05 6.74 10.63
N ARG A 33 12.16 7.37 11.81
CA ARG A 33 11.81 6.74 13.10
C ARG A 33 10.30 6.53 13.21
N MET A 34 9.50 7.57 12.95
CA MET A 34 8.04 7.50 13.03
C MET A 34 7.47 6.53 11.98
N LEU A 35 7.92 6.63 10.73
CA LEU A 35 7.55 5.70 9.68
C LEU A 35 7.98 4.25 10.01
N GLY A 36 9.10 4.08 10.71
CA GLY A 36 9.54 2.77 11.21
C GLY A 36 8.56 2.14 12.19
N VAL A 37 8.01 2.93 13.11
CA VAL A 37 6.98 2.48 14.06
C VAL A 37 5.71 2.08 13.32
N VAL A 38 5.22 2.93 12.42
CA VAL A 38 4.00 2.67 11.63
C VAL A 38 4.17 1.40 10.78
N ARG A 39 5.30 1.24 10.08
CA ARG A 39 5.59 0.05 9.27
C ARG A 39 5.63 -1.23 10.11
N ARG A 40 6.21 -1.16 11.33
CA ARG A 40 6.27 -2.31 12.24
C ARG A 40 4.88 -2.71 12.72
N PHE A 41 4.06 -1.72 13.10
CA PHE A 41 2.67 -1.95 13.48
C PHE A 41 1.85 -2.56 12.33
N ASN A 42 1.95 -1.99 11.13
CA ASN A 42 1.23 -2.51 9.97
C ASN A 42 1.65 -3.94 9.61
N ARG A 43 2.95 -4.23 9.62
CA ARG A 43 3.46 -5.58 9.38
C ARG A 43 2.94 -6.59 10.41
N GLY A 44 2.88 -6.19 11.68
CA GLY A 44 2.47 -7.07 12.78
C GLY A 44 0.96 -7.31 12.85
N PHE A 45 0.17 -6.32 12.50
CA PHE A 45 -1.27 -6.33 12.76
C PHE A 45 -2.11 -6.07 11.50
N THR A 46 -2.00 -4.89 10.90
CA THR A 46 -2.89 -4.47 9.81
C THR A 46 -2.75 -5.35 8.56
N ASN A 47 -1.50 -5.66 8.18
CA ASN A 47 -1.26 -6.53 7.01
C ASN A 47 -1.84 -7.93 7.22
N LYS A 48 -1.73 -8.50 8.42
CA LYS A 48 -2.29 -9.84 8.70
C LYS A 48 -3.81 -9.89 8.56
N ILE A 49 -4.48 -8.79 8.94
CA ILE A 49 -5.94 -8.68 8.78
C ILE A 49 -6.29 -8.52 7.31
N GLN A 50 -5.62 -7.62 6.61
CA GLN A 50 -5.87 -7.36 5.19
C GLN A 50 -5.58 -8.59 4.32
N MET A 51 -4.52 -9.36 4.62
CA MET A 51 -4.16 -10.57 3.88
C MET A 51 -5.24 -11.67 3.91
N ARG A 52 -6.22 -11.59 4.82
CA ARG A 52 -7.33 -12.57 4.84
C ARG A 52 -8.25 -12.46 3.63
N THR A 53 -8.36 -11.25 3.06
CA THR A 53 -9.24 -10.97 1.93
C THR A 53 -8.53 -10.35 0.75
N ALA A 54 -7.29 -9.87 0.93
CA ALA A 54 -6.53 -9.24 -0.15
C ALA A 54 -6.38 -10.17 -1.36
N GLY A 55 -6.57 -9.61 -2.55
CA GLY A 55 -6.45 -10.33 -3.82
C GLY A 55 -7.67 -11.18 -4.19
N THR A 56 -8.65 -11.37 -3.30
CA THR A 56 -9.89 -12.09 -3.63
C THR A 56 -10.84 -11.23 -4.47
N PRO A 57 -11.83 -11.84 -5.18
CA PRO A 57 -12.81 -11.09 -5.94
C PRO A 57 -13.54 -10.03 -5.11
N GLY A 58 -13.59 -8.79 -5.59
CA GLY A 58 -14.22 -7.65 -4.91
C GLY A 58 -13.49 -7.12 -3.68
N ALA A 59 -12.28 -7.61 -3.37
CA ALA A 59 -11.49 -7.09 -2.26
C ALA A 59 -10.96 -5.68 -2.56
N TRP A 60 -10.93 -4.82 -1.55
CA TRP A 60 -10.36 -3.49 -1.65
C TRP A 60 -8.83 -3.49 -1.86
N ALA A 61 -8.14 -4.48 -1.31
CA ALA A 61 -6.69 -4.64 -1.43
C ALA A 61 -6.35 -5.84 -2.30
N SER A 62 -5.30 -5.69 -3.10
CA SER A 62 -4.63 -6.74 -3.86
C SER A 62 -3.38 -7.21 -3.10
N VAL A 63 -2.74 -8.27 -3.58
CA VAL A 63 -1.49 -8.78 -3.02
C VAL A 63 -0.39 -8.62 -4.05
N ILE A 64 0.73 -7.98 -3.68
CA ILE A 64 1.95 -8.05 -4.46
C ILE A 64 2.86 -9.14 -3.90
N ARG A 65 3.18 -10.14 -4.74
CA ARG A 65 4.16 -11.19 -4.46
C ARG A 65 5.48 -10.79 -5.04
N HIS A 66 6.51 -10.74 -4.21
CA HIS A 66 7.83 -10.26 -4.61
C HIS A 66 8.94 -11.09 -4.00
N ARG A 67 10.05 -11.23 -4.72
CA ARG A 67 11.23 -11.94 -4.25
C ARG A 67 12.08 -11.04 -3.36
N GLY A 68 12.47 -11.55 -2.21
CA GLY A 68 13.39 -10.86 -1.31
C GLY A 68 14.77 -10.71 -1.93
N ARG A 69 15.25 -9.47 -2.07
CA ARG A 69 16.54 -9.14 -2.71
C ARG A 69 17.78 -9.74 -2.02
N ARG A 70 17.65 -10.12 -0.73
CA ARG A 70 18.74 -10.73 0.05
C ARG A 70 18.56 -12.22 0.27
N THR A 71 17.35 -12.68 0.41
CA THR A 71 17.04 -14.05 0.82
C THR A 71 16.53 -14.92 -0.32
N GLY A 72 16.08 -14.33 -1.43
CA GLY A 72 15.40 -15.04 -2.51
C GLY A 72 13.98 -15.53 -2.14
N THR A 73 13.59 -15.43 -0.87
CA THR A 73 12.27 -15.87 -0.38
C THR A 73 11.16 -15.03 -1.02
N ILE A 74 10.04 -15.66 -1.33
CA ILE A 74 8.84 -14.97 -1.79
C ILE A 74 8.10 -14.39 -0.59
N TYR A 75 7.77 -13.11 -0.69
CA TYR A 75 6.98 -12.38 0.30
C TYR A 75 5.70 -11.87 -0.34
N GLU A 76 4.68 -11.71 0.48
CA GLU A 76 3.39 -11.14 0.09
C GLU A 76 3.12 -9.86 0.88
N THR A 77 2.66 -8.84 0.19
CA THR A 77 2.33 -7.55 0.80
C THR A 77 0.99 -7.04 0.25
N PRO A 78 0.04 -6.64 1.11
CA PRO A 78 -1.19 -6.04 0.65
C PRO A 78 -0.92 -4.63 0.10
N VAL A 79 -1.46 -4.35 -1.07
CA VAL A 79 -1.33 -3.06 -1.78
C VAL A 79 -2.67 -2.68 -2.41
N VAL A 80 -2.83 -1.40 -2.75
CA VAL A 80 -3.99 -0.91 -3.49
C VAL A 80 -3.51 -0.41 -4.85
N PRO A 81 -3.61 -1.23 -5.90
CA PRO A 81 -3.25 -0.84 -7.25
C PRO A 81 -4.38 -0.05 -7.90
N PHE A 82 -4.02 0.92 -8.72
CA PHE A 82 -4.92 1.63 -9.62
C PHE A 82 -4.53 1.32 -11.06
N GLU A 83 -5.47 0.90 -11.87
CA GLU A 83 -5.23 0.66 -13.29
C GLU A 83 -4.84 1.97 -14.00
N SER A 84 -3.80 1.92 -14.81
CA SER A 84 -3.31 3.06 -15.59
C SER A 84 -2.68 2.59 -16.88
N GLY A 85 -3.38 2.83 -18.00
CA GLY A 85 -2.91 2.39 -19.30
C GLY A 85 -2.63 0.88 -19.36
N ALA A 86 -1.41 0.50 -19.72
CA ALA A 86 -0.98 -0.90 -19.85
C ALA A 86 -0.53 -1.54 -18.52
N GLY A 87 -0.79 -0.91 -17.36
CA GLY A 87 -0.29 -1.41 -16.09
C GLY A 87 -1.02 -0.86 -14.88
N TYR A 88 -0.25 -0.67 -13.80
CA TYR A 88 -0.79 -0.24 -12.50
C TYR A 88 0.08 0.81 -11.84
N LEU A 89 -0.57 1.63 -11.01
CA LEU A 89 0.03 2.60 -10.12
C LEU A 89 -0.29 2.21 -8.68
N ILE A 90 0.74 2.13 -7.84
CA ILE A 90 0.62 1.75 -6.43
C ILE A 90 1.17 2.88 -5.59
N ALA A 91 0.33 3.51 -4.79
CA ALA A 91 0.74 4.60 -3.90
C ALA A 91 1.77 4.13 -2.87
N LEU A 92 2.76 4.98 -2.58
CA LEU A 92 3.84 4.69 -1.63
C LEU A 92 3.73 5.56 -0.36
N PRO A 93 2.75 5.32 0.51
CA PRO A 93 2.52 6.15 1.68
C PRO A 93 3.71 6.14 2.67
N TYR A 94 4.55 5.10 2.63
CA TYR A 94 5.76 4.98 3.45
C TYR A 94 7.04 5.27 2.67
N GLY A 95 6.91 5.83 1.45
CA GLY A 95 8.01 6.11 0.54
C GLY A 95 8.68 4.86 -0.01
N THR A 96 9.77 5.06 -0.74
CA THR A 96 10.54 3.99 -1.41
C THR A 96 11.36 3.12 -0.46
N ASN A 97 11.43 3.50 0.83
CA ASN A 97 12.19 2.74 1.83
C ASN A 97 11.50 1.47 2.35
N ALA A 98 10.27 1.19 1.93
CA ALA A 98 9.59 -0.05 2.25
C ALA A 98 10.31 -1.25 1.59
N ASP A 99 10.45 -2.36 2.33
CA ASP A 99 11.22 -3.51 1.84
C ASP A 99 10.63 -4.13 0.58
N TRP A 100 9.29 -4.19 0.48
CA TRP A 100 8.64 -4.72 -0.70
C TRP A 100 8.95 -3.87 -1.96
N VAL A 101 8.97 -2.55 -1.85
CA VAL A 101 9.33 -1.65 -2.96
C VAL A 101 10.76 -1.92 -3.42
N LYS A 102 11.71 -1.97 -2.46
CA LYS A 102 13.12 -2.28 -2.77
C LYS A 102 13.30 -3.65 -3.40
N ASN A 103 12.49 -4.62 -3.00
CA ASN A 103 12.53 -5.97 -3.56
C ASN A 103 12.03 -5.98 -5.00
N VAL A 104 10.89 -5.33 -5.28
CA VAL A 104 10.32 -5.23 -6.63
C VAL A 104 11.26 -4.48 -7.56
N LEU A 105 11.81 -3.33 -7.13
CA LEU A 105 12.79 -2.57 -7.91
C LEU A 105 14.05 -3.38 -8.21
N ALA A 106 14.55 -4.14 -7.24
CA ALA A 106 15.75 -4.96 -7.43
C ALA A 106 15.51 -6.17 -8.33
N ALA A 107 14.30 -6.74 -8.32
CA ALA A 107 13.94 -7.88 -9.16
C ALA A 107 13.54 -7.47 -10.59
N GLY A 108 13.13 -6.21 -10.78
CA GLY A 108 12.58 -5.73 -12.06
C GLY A 108 11.19 -6.27 -12.39
N SER A 109 10.65 -7.17 -11.56
CA SER A 109 9.37 -7.84 -11.76
C SER A 109 8.73 -8.28 -10.45
N ALA A 110 7.43 -8.56 -10.49
CA ALA A 110 6.66 -9.13 -9.38
C ALA A 110 5.38 -9.80 -9.94
N GLU A 111 4.57 -10.35 -9.07
CA GLU A 111 3.22 -10.82 -9.37
C GLU A 111 2.21 -10.02 -8.56
N LEU A 112 1.17 -9.52 -9.22
CA LEU A 112 0.05 -8.84 -8.60
C LEU A 112 -1.16 -9.77 -8.60
N VAL A 113 -1.65 -10.13 -7.43
CA VAL A 113 -2.90 -10.88 -7.28
C VAL A 113 -4.02 -9.89 -7.03
N CYS A 114 -4.89 -9.74 -8.03
CA CYS A 114 -5.98 -8.78 -8.03
C CYS A 114 -7.25 -9.47 -8.51
N ASP A 115 -8.34 -9.30 -7.78
CA ASP A 115 -9.65 -9.87 -8.12
C ASP A 115 -9.61 -11.38 -8.44
N GLY A 116 -8.85 -12.13 -7.65
CA GLY A 116 -8.67 -13.58 -7.80
C GLY A 116 -7.73 -14.00 -8.93
N ARG A 117 -7.10 -13.07 -9.64
CA ARG A 117 -6.21 -13.34 -10.77
C ARG A 117 -4.78 -12.96 -10.44
N ALA A 118 -3.85 -13.83 -10.78
CA ALA A 118 -2.42 -13.55 -10.72
C ALA A 118 -1.98 -12.90 -12.04
N ILE A 119 -1.36 -11.73 -11.97
CA ILE A 119 -0.95 -10.91 -13.10
C ILE A 119 0.55 -10.68 -12.96
N ALA A 120 1.34 -11.14 -13.91
CA ALA A 120 2.76 -10.82 -13.97
C ALA A 120 2.94 -9.34 -14.29
N ILE A 121 3.80 -8.68 -13.53
CA ILE A 121 4.15 -7.27 -13.72
C ILE A 121 5.65 -7.08 -13.81
N ASP A 122 6.07 -6.11 -14.62
CA ASP A 122 7.48 -5.77 -14.86
C ASP A 122 7.70 -4.25 -14.91
N SER A 123 8.93 -3.87 -15.25
CA SER A 123 9.34 -2.47 -15.46
C SER A 123 8.94 -1.55 -14.29
N PRO A 124 9.24 -1.91 -13.03
CA PRO A 124 8.89 -1.07 -11.89
C PRO A 124 9.67 0.24 -11.93
N GLU A 125 8.95 1.35 -11.79
CA GLU A 125 9.51 2.70 -11.77
C GLU A 125 8.85 3.53 -10.67
N VAL A 126 9.65 4.30 -9.94
CA VAL A 126 9.13 5.27 -8.97
C VAL A 126 8.83 6.56 -9.70
N VAL A 127 7.58 7.00 -9.62
CA VAL A 127 7.10 8.24 -10.25
C VAL A 127 6.51 9.18 -9.20
N SER A 128 6.47 10.50 -9.51
CA SER A 128 5.77 11.47 -8.67
C SER A 128 4.28 11.14 -8.61
N ALA A 129 3.69 11.27 -7.43
CA ALA A 129 2.24 11.14 -7.27
C ALA A 129 1.49 12.25 -8.03
N ASP A 130 2.10 13.42 -8.24
CA ASP A 130 1.48 14.51 -9.02
C ASP A 130 1.22 14.10 -10.47
N ALA A 131 2.15 13.33 -11.07
CA ALA A 131 2.01 12.85 -12.45
C ALA A 131 0.78 11.94 -12.66
N ILE A 132 0.21 11.42 -11.59
CA ILE A 132 -0.90 10.46 -11.64
C ILE A 132 -2.14 10.97 -10.90
N THR A 133 -2.06 12.13 -10.25
CA THR A 133 -3.15 12.66 -9.41
C THR A 133 -4.45 12.78 -10.20
N GLU A 134 -4.40 13.21 -11.45
CA GLU A 134 -5.58 13.35 -12.31
C GLU A 134 -6.20 12.00 -12.71
N LEU A 135 -5.41 10.93 -12.72
CA LEU A 135 -5.87 9.57 -13.05
C LEU A 135 -6.57 8.90 -11.87
N LEU A 136 -6.41 9.43 -10.66
CA LEU A 136 -6.98 8.84 -9.46
C LEU A 136 -8.39 9.37 -9.18
N PRO A 137 -9.28 8.54 -8.61
CA PRO A 137 -10.56 9.01 -8.08
C PRO A 137 -10.37 10.15 -7.07
N LYS A 138 -11.26 11.13 -7.04
CA LYS A 138 -11.17 12.31 -6.14
C LYS A 138 -11.00 11.93 -4.66
N ARG A 139 -11.58 10.82 -4.23
CA ARG A 139 -11.42 10.27 -2.88
C ARG A 139 -9.97 9.90 -2.59
N GLU A 140 -9.33 9.21 -3.53
CA GLU A 140 -7.93 8.77 -3.40
C GLU A 140 -6.97 9.96 -3.45
N GLN A 141 -7.24 10.96 -4.28
CA GLN A 141 -6.49 12.23 -4.30
C GLN A 141 -6.52 12.93 -2.94
N ARG A 142 -7.70 12.92 -2.26
CA ARG A 142 -7.84 13.48 -0.91
C ARG A 142 -7.02 12.69 0.12
N THR A 143 -7.11 11.37 0.05
CA THR A 143 -6.35 10.46 0.95
C THR A 143 -4.85 10.67 0.77
N GLN A 144 -4.37 10.71 -0.48
CA GLN A 144 -2.95 10.96 -0.76
C GLN A 144 -2.48 12.31 -0.21
N ARG A 145 -3.25 13.40 -0.45
CA ARG A 145 -2.94 14.72 0.09
C ARG A 145 -2.93 14.75 1.62
N MET A 146 -3.89 14.09 2.26
CA MET A 146 -3.99 14.02 3.72
C MET A 146 -2.74 13.34 4.32
N PHE A 147 -2.27 12.26 3.73
CA PHE A 147 -1.11 11.52 4.20
C PHE A 147 0.24 11.97 3.62
N GLY A 148 0.25 13.00 2.75
CA GLY A 148 1.47 13.51 2.14
C GLY A 148 2.16 12.47 1.25
N VAL A 149 1.38 11.66 0.53
CA VAL A 149 1.90 10.69 -0.45
C VAL A 149 2.36 11.46 -1.69
N ASP A 150 3.66 11.42 -1.96
CA ASP A 150 4.29 12.13 -3.07
C ASP A 150 4.90 11.21 -4.13
N GLN A 151 4.88 9.91 -3.89
CA GLN A 151 5.46 8.92 -4.80
C GLN A 151 4.52 7.73 -5.00
N CYS A 152 4.60 7.16 -6.20
CA CYS A 152 3.92 5.92 -6.58
C CYS A 152 4.91 4.98 -7.27
N LEU A 153 4.66 3.69 -7.17
CA LEU A 153 5.31 2.68 -7.99
C LEU A 153 4.45 2.46 -9.24
N ARG A 154 4.99 2.75 -10.41
CA ARG A 154 4.41 2.39 -11.70
C ARG A 154 4.96 1.03 -12.11
N VAL A 155 4.10 0.15 -12.57
CA VAL A 155 4.44 -1.17 -13.12
C VAL A 155 3.63 -1.41 -14.39
N ARG A 156 4.17 -2.20 -15.32
CA ARG A 156 3.47 -2.63 -16.53
C ARG A 156 2.97 -4.07 -16.34
N ARG A 157 1.91 -4.44 -17.03
CA ARG A 157 1.58 -5.85 -17.19
C ARG A 157 2.67 -6.46 -18.08
N ALA A 158 3.31 -7.53 -17.60
CA ALA A 158 4.27 -8.25 -18.42
C ALA A 158 3.54 -8.79 -19.65
N MET A 159 4.16 -8.64 -20.81
CA MET A 159 3.64 -9.31 -22.01
C MET A 159 3.74 -10.81 -21.80
N GLU A 160 2.63 -11.52 -21.96
CA GLU A 160 2.62 -12.97 -22.02
C GLU A 160 3.53 -13.35 -23.20
N THR A 161 4.71 -13.88 -22.90
CA THR A 161 5.55 -14.48 -23.94
C THR A 161 4.75 -15.69 -24.44
N ALA A 162 4.11 -15.52 -25.60
CA ALA A 162 3.46 -16.63 -26.27
C ALA A 162 4.52 -17.73 -26.41
N SER A 163 4.35 -18.82 -25.67
CA SER A 163 5.15 -20.01 -25.84
C SER A 163 4.84 -20.54 -27.24
N VAL A 164 5.83 -20.41 -28.14
CA VAL A 164 5.83 -21.08 -29.46
C VAL A 164 6.11 -22.53 -29.23
#